data_fa57dfb2fe8edde17e8f1ff030f094ae
#
_entry.id   fa57dfb2fe8edde17e8f1ff030f094ae
#
_cell.length_a   1.000
_cell.length_b   1.000
_cell.length_c   1.000
_cell.angle_alpha   90.00
_cell.angle_beta   90.00
_cell.angle_gamma   90.00
#
_symmetry.space_group_name_H-M   'P 1'
#
loop_
_entity.id
_entity.type
_entity.pdbx_description
1 polymer ?
#
loop_
_entity_poly.entity_id
_entity_poly.type
_entity_poly.pdbx_seq_one_letter_code
_entity_poly.pdbx_strand_id
1 'polypeptide(L)'
;MRKLITAIGLVLIVALGLVATVGRPQPARAATGDNVVLQWNEVTLQAIRDTRPLPTVAARALAVVHTAIYDAWAAYDGIAVGTRLGAGLRQPSGERTQANKEKAVSFAAYAALVDLFPTQTQQEAFTKQMGSLGYAIDGSDASTAAWVGATAAQKVLDFRHADGSNQAGSYVDSCVPACYQPVNTPDAIVDANHWQPLRLPNGNVQSFATPHWANVMPFALTSASQFRPDHGPQMSVVKGKPNSDFLKQVDLQLKYSAGLTDTQKVIAQYWEDLPGTETPPGHWCVFAQWVSRRDHNSLDTDAKLFFALTNALLDASITAWDAKRQWDSVRPITAVHWLKQGQLIQAWGGPYQGTRTIRGEDWLPYQPAGFPTPPFAEYLSGHSTFSAAAAELLKDMTGSDTFGLSVTIPAGSSTVEPGAVPASPVTLSWKAFSGAADQAGISREYGGIHFNDGDFEARKAGQDVGLQAWYKAKTYFNGKAIPKT
;
A
#
# COMPACT_ATOMS: atom_id res chain seq x y z
N MET A 1 4.05 -68.54 22.05
CA MET A 1 3.22 -67.95 20.99
C MET A 1 3.43 -66.46 21.01
N ARG A 2 4.30 -65.93 20.14
CA ARG A 2 4.62 -64.50 20.00
C ARG A 2 3.63 -63.91 19.00
N LYS A 3 2.85 -62.87 19.40
CA LYS A 3 1.98 -62.08 18.52
C LYS A 3 2.81 -61.01 17.86
N LEU A 4 2.94 -61.07 16.53
CA LEU A 4 3.44 -60.00 15.67
C LEU A 4 2.38 -58.89 15.64
N ILE A 5 2.79 -57.68 15.99
CA ILE A 5 1.99 -56.46 15.77
C ILE A 5 2.61 -55.78 14.58
N THR A 6 1.89 -55.76 13.46
CA THR A 6 2.27 -55.07 12.24
C THR A 6 1.82 -53.61 12.39
N ALA A 7 2.78 -52.68 12.50
CA ALA A 7 2.52 -51.25 12.46
C ALA A 7 2.36 -50.81 11.00
N ILE A 8 1.16 -50.41 10.64
CA ILE A 8 0.89 -49.74 9.33
C ILE A 8 1.24 -48.28 9.50
N GLY A 9 2.39 -47.88 8.94
CA GLY A 9 2.78 -46.48 8.87
C GLY A 9 1.92 -45.74 7.83
N LEU A 10 1.07 -44.83 8.31
CA LEU A 10 0.34 -43.92 7.45
C LEU A 10 1.30 -42.81 6.99
N VAL A 11 1.78 -42.90 5.73
CA VAL A 11 2.54 -41.81 5.11
C VAL A 11 1.57 -40.72 4.70
N LEU A 12 1.52 -39.66 5.48
CA LEU A 12 0.82 -38.44 5.12
C LEU A 12 1.63 -37.71 4.05
N ILE A 13 1.24 -37.88 2.78
CA ILE A 13 1.75 -37.04 1.68
C ILE A 13 1.09 -35.67 1.86
N VAL A 14 1.83 -34.74 2.48
CA VAL A 14 1.50 -33.32 2.44
C VAL A 14 1.82 -32.84 1.02
N ALA A 15 0.81 -32.82 0.17
CA ALA A 15 0.90 -32.11 -1.09
C ALA A 15 1.06 -30.61 -0.77
N LEU A 16 2.30 -30.12 -0.71
CA LEU A 16 2.59 -28.69 -0.83
C LEU A 16 2.13 -28.29 -2.24
N GLY A 17 0.91 -27.76 -2.31
CA GLY A 17 0.47 -27.03 -3.49
C GLY A 17 1.40 -25.83 -3.65
N LEU A 18 2.34 -25.92 -4.58
CA LEU A 18 2.95 -24.73 -5.16
C LEU A 18 1.79 -23.91 -5.76
N VAL A 19 1.30 -22.94 -5.01
CA VAL A 19 0.58 -21.82 -5.59
C VAL A 19 1.64 -21.09 -6.42
N ALA A 20 1.69 -21.42 -7.70
CA ALA A 20 2.42 -20.63 -8.66
C ALA A 20 1.79 -19.24 -8.58
N THR A 21 2.44 -18.33 -7.88
CA THR A 21 2.18 -16.91 -8.03
C THR A 21 2.51 -16.61 -9.49
N VAL A 22 1.45 -16.58 -10.33
CA VAL A 22 1.57 -16.07 -11.69
C VAL A 22 2.04 -14.64 -11.51
N GLY A 23 3.36 -14.44 -11.64
CA GLY A 23 3.99 -13.17 -11.40
C GLY A 23 3.32 -12.14 -12.30
N ARG A 24 2.78 -11.09 -11.70
CA ARG A 24 2.48 -9.86 -12.45
C ARG A 24 3.73 -9.57 -13.29
N PRO A 25 3.60 -9.21 -14.58
CA PRO A 25 4.72 -8.63 -15.29
C PRO A 25 5.08 -7.35 -14.55
N GLN A 26 6.08 -7.44 -13.69
CA GLN A 26 6.60 -6.27 -12.97
C GLN A 26 7.51 -5.50 -13.93
N PRO A 27 7.47 -4.15 -13.91
CA PRO A 27 8.56 -3.39 -14.43
C PRO A 27 9.84 -3.91 -13.74
N ALA A 28 10.86 -4.23 -14.54
CA ALA A 28 12.01 -5.06 -14.18
C ALA A 28 12.54 -4.81 -12.77
N ARG A 29 12.84 -5.92 -12.05
CA ARG A 29 13.69 -5.95 -10.84
C ARG A 29 14.94 -5.10 -11.04
N ALA A 30 15.66 -4.78 -9.92
CA ALA A 30 16.90 -3.99 -9.95
C ALA A 30 17.69 -4.23 -11.23
N ALA A 31 17.76 -3.20 -12.07
CA ALA A 31 18.46 -3.28 -13.35
C ALA A 31 19.96 -3.08 -13.13
N THR A 32 20.78 -3.71 -13.97
CA THR A 32 22.21 -3.42 -14.01
C THR A 32 22.40 -1.92 -14.27
N GLY A 33 22.95 -1.18 -13.31
CA GLY A 33 23.13 0.29 -13.40
C GLY A 33 22.21 1.13 -12.49
N ASP A 34 21.29 0.51 -11.76
CA ASP A 34 20.50 1.23 -10.74
C ASP A 34 21.42 1.79 -9.64
N ASN A 35 21.20 3.06 -9.25
CA ASN A 35 21.90 3.64 -8.11
C ASN A 35 21.43 2.98 -6.78
N VAL A 36 22.15 3.22 -5.70
CA VAL A 36 21.88 2.52 -4.42
C VAL A 36 20.51 2.85 -3.82
N VAL A 37 19.89 4.01 -4.14
CA VAL A 37 18.54 4.33 -3.67
C VAL A 37 17.52 3.39 -4.30
N LEU A 38 17.60 3.14 -5.61
CA LEU A 38 16.73 2.19 -6.31
C LEU A 38 16.95 0.77 -5.81
N GLN A 39 18.21 0.38 -5.56
CA GLN A 39 18.54 -0.95 -5.03
C GLN A 39 17.91 -1.14 -3.65
N TRP A 40 18.02 -0.18 -2.74
CA TRP A 40 17.43 -0.24 -1.40
C TRP A 40 15.89 -0.14 -1.43
N ASN A 41 15.33 0.60 -2.39
CA ASN A 41 13.88 0.58 -2.61
C ASN A 41 13.40 -0.83 -2.99
N GLU A 42 14.09 -1.52 -3.91
CA GLU A 42 13.71 -2.90 -4.29
C GLU A 42 13.86 -3.87 -3.12
N VAL A 43 14.91 -3.75 -2.31
CA VAL A 43 15.07 -4.55 -1.07
C VAL A 43 13.92 -4.31 -0.10
N THR A 44 13.48 -3.05 0.04
CA THR A 44 12.34 -2.69 0.89
C THR A 44 11.04 -3.31 0.35
N LEU A 45 10.79 -3.20 -0.95
CA LEU A 45 9.62 -3.79 -1.60
C LEU A 45 9.61 -5.32 -1.48
N GLN A 46 10.78 -5.96 -1.60
CA GLN A 46 10.87 -7.41 -1.40
C GLN A 46 10.57 -7.81 0.04
N ALA A 47 11.07 -7.06 1.03
CA ALA A 47 10.72 -7.29 2.43
C ALA A 47 9.21 -7.16 2.69
N ILE A 48 8.55 -6.20 2.04
CA ILE A 48 7.08 -6.04 2.11
C ILE A 48 6.37 -7.25 1.49
N ARG A 49 6.80 -7.73 0.31
CA ARG A 49 6.21 -8.93 -0.33
C ARG A 49 6.34 -10.15 0.56
N ASP A 50 7.50 -10.35 1.17
CA ASP A 50 7.82 -11.53 1.98
C ASP A 50 7.07 -11.51 3.31
N THR A 51 7.01 -10.37 3.99
CA THR A 51 6.42 -10.24 5.34
C THR A 51 4.94 -9.92 5.33
N ARG A 52 4.37 -9.52 4.18
CA ARG A 52 2.94 -9.29 3.95
C ARG A 52 2.28 -8.31 4.95
N PRO A 53 2.88 -7.15 5.24
CA PRO A 53 2.29 -6.20 6.16
C PRO A 53 0.99 -5.63 5.62
N LEU A 54 0.18 -5.04 6.51
CA LEU A 54 -0.99 -4.26 6.11
C LEU A 54 -0.57 -3.03 5.28
N PRO A 55 -1.40 -2.51 4.36
CA PRO A 55 -1.04 -1.38 3.50
C PRO A 55 -0.57 -0.13 4.25
N THR A 56 -1.16 0.15 5.41
CA THR A 56 -0.78 1.25 6.31
C THR A 56 0.64 1.07 6.85
N VAL A 57 0.95 -0.14 7.31
CA VAL A 57 2.27 -0.51 7.84
C VAL A 57 3.32 -0.46 6.71
N ALA A 58 2.98 -0.93 5.51
CA ALA A 58 3.84 -0.84 4.34
C ALA A 58 4.15 0.62 3.96
N ALA A 59 3.13 1.50 3.93
CA ALA A 59 3.30 2.93 3.67
C ALA A 59 4.25 3.58 4.68
N ARG A 60 4.09 3.25 5.98
CA ARG A 60 4.97 3.74 7.03
C ARG A 60 6.40 3.20 6.88
N ALA A 61 6.56 1.92 6.60
CA ALA A 61 7.88 1.32 6.43
C ALA A 61 8.66 1.98 5.27
N LEU A 62 8.01 2.18 4.13
CA LEU A 62 8.57 2.91 2.99
C LEU A 62 8.98 4.34 3.38
N ALA A 63 8.10 5.07 4.09
CA ALA A 63 8.39 6.43 4.55
C ALA A 63 9.57 6.49 5.52
N VAL A 64 9.68 5.54 6.46
CA VAL A 64 10.80 5.47 7.42
C VAL A 64 12.12 5.22 6.71
N VAL A 65 12.18 4.20 5.84
CA VAL A 65 13.40 3.85 5.09
C VAL A 65 13.85 5.02 4.24
N HIS A 66 12.97 5.60 3.43
CA HIS A 66 13.35 6.67 2.51
C HIS A 66 13.57 8.02 3.22
N THR A 67 13.01 8.24 4.40
CA THR A 67 13.37 9.39 5.24
C THR A 67 14.78 9.21 5.82
N ALA A 68 15.15 8.01 6.28
CA ALA A 68 16.50 7.72 6.75
C ALA A 68 17.53 7.87 5.62
N ILE A 69 17.24 7.36 4.43
CA ILE A 69 18.04 7.55 3.21
C ILE A 69 18.23 9.03 2.90
N TYR A 70 17.14 9.80 2.92
CA TYR A 70 17.18 11.23 2.63
C TYR A 70 18.01 12.00 3.68
N ASP A 71 17.82 11.74 4.96
CA ASP A 71 18.55 12.43 6.03
C ASP A 71 20.07 12.15 5.96
N ALA A 72 20.44 10.91 5.62
CA ALA A 72 21.83 10.54 5.38
C ALA A 72 22.42 11.22 4.14
N TRP A 73 21.66 11.26 3.04
CA TRP A 73 22.04 11.96 1.81
C TRP A 73 22.18 13.48 2.03
N ALA A 74 21.23 14.10 2.77
CA ALA A 74 21.23 15.55 3.03
C ALA A 74 22.50 16.02 3.79
N ALA A 75 23.15 15.14 4.55
CA ALA A 75 24.43 15.44 5.19
C ALA A 75 25.56 15.73 4.17
N TYR A 76 25.43 15.22 2.96
CA TYR A 76 26.38 15.42 1.84
C TYR A 76 25.87 16.39 0.78
N ASP A 77 24.76 17.11 1.03
CA ASP A 77 24.27 18.20 0.19
C ASP A 77 24.63 19.56 0.79
N GLY A 78 24.84 20.57 -0.09
CA GLY A 78 25.23 21.91 0.33
C GLY A 78 24.09 22.75 0.89
N ILE A 79 22.84 22.42 0.54
CA ILE A 79 21.66 23.23 0.80
C ILE A 79 20.62 22.44 1.62
N ALA A 80 20.30 21.21 1.22
CA ALA A 80 19.29 20.39 1.83
C ALA A 80 19.55 20.16 3.32
N VAL A 81 18.48 19.96 4.10
CA VAL A 81 18.57 19.68 5.54
C VAL A 81 17.82 18.41 5.88
N GLY A 82 18.32 17.65 6.84
CA GLY A 82 17.67 16.45 7.34
C GLY A 82 16.41 16.76 8.16
N THR A 83 15.55 15.77 8.30
CA THR A 83 14.25 15.94 8.96
C THR A 83 14.36 16.03 10.48
N ARG A 84 15.37 15.39 11.07
CA ARG A 84 15.55 15.33 12.53
C ARG A 84 16.67 16.23 13.03
N LEU A 85 17.82 16.21 12.39
CA LEU A 85 19.02 16.95 12.83
C LEU A 85 19.31 18.21 12.00
N GLY A 86 18.44 18.54 11.03
CA GLY A 86 18.64 19.71 10.17
C GLY A 86 19.99 19.65 9.45
N ALA A 87 20.81 20.67 9.65
CA ALA A 87 22.18 20.72 9.12
C ALA A 87 23.23 20.09 10.07
N GLY A 88 22.83 19.50 11.20
CA GLY A 88 23.75 19.03 12.24
C GLY A 88 24.69 17.90 11.81
N LEU A 89 24.34 17.14 10.77
CA LEU A 89 25.20 16.11 10.18
C LEU A 89 25.95 16.57 8.93
N ARG A 90 25.84 17.85 8.52
CA ARG A 90 26.41 18.33 7.27
C ARG A 90 27.93 18.19 7.24
N GLN A 91 28.42 17.52 6.19
CA GLN A 91 29.83 17.26 5.99
C GLN A 91 30.52 18.42 5.24
N PRO A 92 31.85 18.59 5.44
CA PRO A 92 32.65 19.53 4.67
C PRO A 92 32.54 19.29 3.16
N SER A 93 32.73 20.32 2.35
CA SER A 93 32.57 20.22 0.88
C SER A 93 33.45 19.15 0.24
N GLY A 94 34.66 18.94 0.72
CA GLY A 94 35.58 17.91 0.23
C GLY A 94 35.11 16.47 0.48
N GLU A 95 34.23 16.28 1.49
CA GLU A 95 33.67 14.97 1.84
C GLU A 95 32.36 14.66 1.08
N ARG A 96 31.77 15.60 0.36
CA ARG A 96 30.50 15.43 -0.36
C ARG A 96 30.67 14.67 -1.66
N THR A 97 31.36 13.56 -1.60
CA THR A 97 31.64 12.69 -2.75
C THR A 97 30.49 11.74 -3.02
N GLN A 98 30.38 11.23 -4.26
CA GLN A 98 29.41 10.22 -4.61
C GLN A 98 29.56 8.94 -3.75
N ALA A 99 30.79 8.49 -3.53
CA ALA A 99 31.06 7.31 -2.70
C ALA A 99 30.59 7.47 -1.24
N ASN A 100 30.80 8.67 -0.65
CA ASN A 100 30.32 8.93 0.71
C ASN A 100 28.80 9.00 0.79
N LYS A 101 28.12 9.58 -0.22
CA LYS A 101 26.65 9.56 -0.33
C LYS A 101 26.12 8.13 -0.41
N GLU A 102 26.66 7.31 -1.31
CA GLU A 102 26.24 5.91 -1.51
C GLU A 102 26.43 5.08 -0.23
N LYS A 103 27.55 5.25 0.46
CA LYS A 103 27.81 4.56 1.71
C LYS A 103 26.86 5.01 2.81
N ALA A 104 26.70 6.33 3.05
CA ALA A 104 25.82 6.85 4.09
C ALA A 104 24.36 6.43 3.85
N VAL A 105 23.86 6.53 2.62
CA VAL A 105 22.52 6.06 2.21
C VAL A 105 22.35 4.58 2.52
N SER A 106 23.36 3.74 2.21
CA SER A 106 23.26 2.30 2.42
C SER A 106 23.24 1.92 3.91
N PHE A 107 24.06 2.55 4.74
CA PHE A 107 24.02 2.33 6.19
C PHE A 107 22.70 2.81 6.82
N ALA A 108 22.14 3.91 6.31
CA ALA A 108 20.84 4.39 6.77
C ALA A 108 19.69 3.44 6.38
N ALA A 109 19.67 2.97 5.13
CA ALA A 109 18.67 2.02 4.67
C ALA A 109 18.75 0.70 5.46
N TYR A 110 19.95 0.16 5.62
CA TYR A 110 20.21 -1.07 6.38
C TYR A 110 19.68 -0.96 7.82
N ALA A 111 20.07 0.10 8.54
CA ALA A 111 19.65 0.30 9.93
C ALA A 111 18.11 0.41 10.06
N ALA A 112 17.45 1.15 9.15
CA ALA A 112 16.00 1.29 9.15
C ALA A 112 15.30 -0.05 8.83
N LEU A 113 15.81 -0.82 7.88
CA LEU A 113 15.22 -2.10 7.48
C LEU A 113 15.34 -3.17 8.56
N VAL A 114 16.49 -3.25 9.25
CA VAL A 114 16.70 -4.19 10.36
C VAL A 114 15.72 -3.94 11.51
N ASP A 115 15.42 -2.68 11.80
CA ASP A 115 14.43 -2.30 12.82
C ASP A 115 12.99 -2.66 12.39
N LEU A 116 12.63 -2.35 11.14
CA LEU A 116 11.26 -2.50 10.64
C LEU A 116 10.89 -3.96 10.33
N PHE A 117 11.87 -4.78 9.95
CA PHE A 117 11.68 -6.16 9.54
C PHE A 117 12.64 -7.10 10.30
N PRO A 118 12.43 -7.33 11.60
CA PRO A 118 13.40 -7.94 12.50
C PRO A 118 13.53 -9.47 12.37
N THR A 119 12.92 -10.12 11.36
CA THR A 119 13.06 -11.57 11.19
C THR A 119 14.45 -11.92 10.66
N GLN A 120 14.98 -13.08 11.06
CA GLN A 120 16.30 -13.54 10.64
C GLN A 120 16.45 -13.55 9.11
N THR A 121 15.47 -14.07 8.39
CA THR A 121 15.47 -14.14 6.92
C THR A 121 15.64 -12.76 6.29
N GLN A 122 14.96 -11.73 6.83
CA GLN A 122 15.06 -10.38 6.30
C GLN A 122 16.43 -9.76 6.64
N GLN A 123 16.92 -9.95 7.85
CA GLN A 123 18.25 -9.47 8.24
C GLN A 123 19.37 -10.08 7.40
N GLU A 124 19.29 -11.37 7.07
CA GLU A 124 20.24 -12.03 6.16
C GLU A 124 20.18 -11.42 4.75
N ALA A 125 18.97 -11.10 4.24
CA ALA A 125 18.81 -10.45 2.95
C ALA A 125 19.41 -9.03 2.93
N PHE A 126 19.20 -8.25 4.00
CA PHE A 126 19.76 -6.90 4.11
C PHE A 126 21.29 -6.94 4.25
N THR A 127 21.82 -7.87 5.03
CA THR A 127 23.27 -8.12 5.16
C THR A 127 23.89 -8.49 3.83
N LYS A 128 23.22 -9.36 3.06
CA LYS A 128 23.67 -9.73 1.72
C LYS A 128 23.73 -8.53 0.78
N GLN A 129 22.74 -7.61 0.86
CA GLN A 129 22.75 -6.37 0.07
C GLN A 129 23.94 -5.49 0.46
N MET A 130 24.23 -5.29 1.74
CA MET A 130 25.44 -4.56 2.18
C MET A 130 26.71 -5.19 1.63
N GLY A 131 26.85 -6.52 1.74
CA GLY A 131 27.99 -7.26 1.18
C GLY A 131 28.13 -7.10 -0.34
N SER A 132 27.02 -7.07 -1.09
CA SER A 132 27.03 -6.85 -2.55
C SER A 132 27.52 -5.45 -2.95
N LEU A 133 27.36 -4.48 -2.05
CA LEU A 133 27.85 -3.10 -2.19
C LEU A 133 29.27 -2.94 -1.64
N GLY A 134 29.88 -4.00 -1.09
CA GLY A 134 31.22 -3.96 -0.53
C GLY A 134 31.32 -3.31 0.85
N TYR A 135 30.23 -3.26 1.62
CA TYR A 135 30.18 -2.65 2.95
C TYR A 135 30.12 -3.72 4.05
N ALA A 136 31.01 -3.61 5.04
CA ALA A 136 31.00 -4.43 6.24
C ALA A 136 30.03 -3.84 7.29
N ILE A 137 29.33 -4.73 8.02
CA ILE A 137 28.35 -4.38 9.06
C ILE A 137 28.76 -4.86 10.45
N ASP A 138 29.97 -5.41 10.59
CA ASP A 138 30.51 -6.00 11.83
C ASP A 138 31.11 -4.96 12.79
N GLY A 139 30.92 -3.66 12.50
CA GLY A 139 31.50 -2.55 13.27
C GLY A 139 32.94 -2.22 12.89
N SER A 140 33.53 -2.91 11.90
CA SER A 140 34.89 -2.61 11.41
C SER A 140 34.96 -1.36 10.54
N ASP A 141 33.83 -0.92 9.93
CA ASP A 141 33.77 0.32 9.15
C ASP A 141 33.62 1.54 10.06
N ALA A 142 34.74 2.11 10.45
CA ALA A 142 34.81 3.34 11.24
C ALA A 142 34.74 4.62 10.39
N SER A 143 34.33 4.54 9.11
CA SER A 143 34.27 5.71 8.25
C SER A 143 33.18 6.69 8.69
N THR A 144 33.43 7.98 8.48
CA THR A 144 32.46 9.04 8.78
C THR A 144 31.13 8.80 8.03
N ALA A 145 31.18 8.28 6.81
CA ALA A 145 29.97 8.04 6.02
C ALA A 145 29.08 6.93 6.61
N ALA A 146 29.67 5.83 7.12
CA ALA A 146 28.93 4.78 7.82
C ALA A 146 28.26 5.34 9.09
N TRP A 147 29.01 6.09 9.88
CA TRP A 147 28.51 6.74 11.10
C TRP A 147 27.37 7.74 10.81
N VAL A 148 27.51 8.58 9.79
CA VAL A 148 26.48 9.55 9.36
C VAL A 148 25.19 8.81 8.99
N GLY A 149 25.29 7.75 8.17
CA GLY A 149 24.15 6.95 7.77
C GLY A 149 23.42 6.32 8.96
N ALA A 150 24.17 5.62 9.83
CA ALA A 150 23.61 5.00 11.02
C ALA A 150 22.97 6.02 11.97
N THR A 151 23.62 7.18 12.17
CA THR A 151 23.10 8.25 13.03
C THR A 151 21.82 8.87 12.47
N ALA A 152 21.77 9.13 11.17
CA ALA A 152 20.57 9.66 10.51
C ALA A 152 19.38 8.70 10.68
N ALA A 153 19.60 7.41 10.41
CA ALA A 153 18.57 6.39 10.59
C ALA A 153 18.09 6.31 12.04
N GLN A 154 19.04 6.27 13.01
CA GLN A 154 18.68 6.19 14.43
C GLN A 154 17.77 7.34 14.85
N LYS A 155 18.03 8.56 14.39
CA LYS A 155 17.18 9.73 14.72
C LYS A 155 15.79 9.66 14.09
N VAL A 156 15.67 9.09 12.90
CA VAL A 156 14.36 8.81 12.28
C VAL A 156 13.63 7.73 13.07
N LEU A 157 14.30 6.65 13.45
CA LEU A 157 13.74 5.56 14.23
C LEU A 157 13.30 6.00 15.63
N ASP A 158 14.14 6.74 16.36
CA ASP A 158 13.81 7.32 17.68
C ASP A 158 12.46 8.08 17.62
N PHE A 159 12.27 8.89 16.59
CA PHE A 159 11.01 9.61 16.36
C PHE A 159 9.85 8.68 16.00
N ARG A 160 10.08 7.71 15.12
CA ARG A 160 9.03 6.84 14.60
C ARG A 160 8.59 5.77 15.60
N HIS A 161 9.42 5.37 16.54
CA HIS A 161 9.00 4.47 17.62
C HIS A 161 7.93 5.08 18.53
N ALA A 162 7.83 6.41 18.59
CA ALA A 162 6.83 7.14 19.37
C ALA A 162 5.74 7.81 18.52
N ASP A 163 5.55 7.41 17.26
CA ASP A 163 4.69 8.09 16.29
C ASP A 163 3.20 7.70 16.35
N GLY A 164 2.79 6.87 17.27
CA GLY A 164 1.40 6.43 17.43
C GLY A 164 1.02 5.18 16.61
N SER A 165 1.93 4.63 15.81
CA SER A 165 1.68 3.41 15.01
C SER A 165 1.63 2.13 15.82
N ASN A 166 2.13 2.15 17.06
CA ASN A 166 2.26 1.00 17.92
C ASN A 166 3.14 -0.13 17.32
N GLN A 167 4.29 0.23 16.73
CA GLN A 167 5.22 -0.76 16.16
C GLN A 167 5.66 -1.80 17.18
N ALA A 168 6.00 -1.40 18.41
CA ALA A 168 6.42 -2.32 19.48
C ALA A 168 5.30 -3.31 19.87
N GLY A 169 4.03 -2.93 19.72
CA GLY A 169 2.86 -3.79 19.89
C GLY A 169 2.42 -4.48 18.60
N SER A 170 3.31 -4.63 17.62
CA SER A 170 3.01 -5.29 16.33
C SER A 170 1.83 -4.65 15.58
N TYR A 171 1.67 -3.34 15.69
CA TYR A 171 0.62 -2.55 15.03
C TYR A 171 -0.82 -2.95 15.41
N VAL A 172 -1.01 -3.65 16.53
CA VAL A 172 -2.34 -3.94 17.07
C VAL A 172 -3.01 -2.63 17.50
N ASP A 173 -4.35 -2.60 17.49
CA ASP A 173 -5.10 -1.42 17.92
C ASP A 173 -4.61 -0.93 19.28
N SER A 174 -4.13 0.31 19.33
CA SER A 174 -3.61 0.92 20.56
C SER A 174 -4.70 1.27 21.57
N CYS A 175 -5.97 1.12 21.19
CA CYS A 175 -7.14 1.46 22.04
C CYS A 175 -7.14 2.92 22.53
N VAL A 176 -6.60 3.83 21.75
CA VAL A 176 -6.57 5.28 22.07
C VAL A 176 -7.44 6.04 21.07
N PRO A 177 -8.47 6.78 21.53
CA PRO A 177 -8.97 6.93 22.93
C PRO A 177 -9.72 5.68 23.43
N ALA A 178 -10.15 4.78 22.54
CA ALA A 178 -10.81 3.51 22.85
C ALA A 178 -10.58 2.50 21.73
N CYS A 179 -10.60 1.19 22.07
CA CYS A 179 -10.54 0.14 21.06
C CYS A 179 -11.69 0.25 20.06
N TYR A 180 -11.41 -0.05 18.79
CA TYR A 180 -12.46 -0.18 17.79
C TYR A 180 -13.36 -1.37 18.11
N GLN A 181 -14.68 -1.14 18.08
CA GLN A 181 -15.69 -2.19 18.19
C GLN A 181 -16.63 -2.07 16.98
N PRO A 182 -16.80 -3.12 16.15
CA PRO A 182 -17.73 -3.08 15.05
C PRO A 182 -19.18 -3.02 15.54
N VAL A 183 -20.01 -2.23 14.87
CA VAL A 183 -21.46 -2.16 15.12
C VAL A 183 -22.14 -3.45 14.71
N ASN A 184 -21.74 -4.01 13.57
CA ASN A 184 -22.27 -5.26 13.04
C ASN A 184 -21.43 -6.46 13.49
N THR A 185 -22.06 -7.64 13.56
CA THR A 185 -21.35 -8.90 13.78
C THR A 185 -21.20 -9.67 12.46
N PRO A 186 -20.35 -10.72 12.40
CA PRO A 186 -20.24 -11.53 11.18
C PRO A 186 -21.55 -12.16 10.74
N ASP A 187 -22.45 -12.41 11.69
CA ASP A 187 -23.68 -13.19 11.50
C ASP A 187 -24.94 -12.32 11.54
N ALA A 188 -24.85 -11.02 11.86
CA ALA A 188 -26.00 -10.12 11.96
C ALA A 188 -25.65 -8.67 11.59
N ILE A 189 -26.52 -8.04 10.78
CA ILE A 189 -26.47 -6.62 10.48
C ILE A 189 -27.39 -5.90 11.46
N VAL A 190 -26.80 -5.10 12.37
CA VAL A 190 -27.49 -4.24 13.32
C VAL A 190 -27.80 -2.90 12.69
N ASP A 191 -26.83 -2.33 11.93
CA ASP A 191 -27.00 -1.11 11.16
C ASP A 191 -26.33 -1.26 9.78
N ALA A 192 -27.14 -1.16 8.72
CA ALA A 192 -26.71 -1.32 7.33
C ALA A 192 -25.82 -0.16 6.82
N ASN A 193 -25.63 0.90 7.59
CA ASN A 193 -24.67 1.96 7.26
C ASN A 193 -23.23 1.59 7.63
N HIS A 194 -23.05 0.68 8.58
CA HIS A 194 -21.78 0.38 9.20
C HIS A 194 -21.09 -0.86 8.62
N TRP A 195 -19.76 -0.85 8.71
CA TRP A 195 -18.93 -1.98 8.29
C TRP A 195 -19.30 -3.27 9.04
N GLN A 196 -19.29 -4.38 8.32
CA GLN A 196 -19.53 -5.71 8.85
C GLN A 196 -18.23 -6.54 8.72
N PRO A 197 -17.68 -7.09 9.82
CA PRO A 197 -16.63 -8.08 9.72
C PRO A 197 -17.19 -9.35 9.10
N LEU A 198 -16.55 -9.89 8.07
CA LEU A 198 -17.04 -11.11 7.41
C LEU A 198 -16.42 -12.36 8.02
N ARG A 199 -17.16 -13.44 7.99
CA ARG A 199 -16.64 -14.79 8.20
C ARG A 199 -16.06 -15.30 6.88
N LEU A 200 -14.75 -15.58 6.90
CA LEU A 200 -14.03 -16.06 5.70
C LEU A 200 -14.25 -17.57 5.51
N PRO A 201 -14.00 -18.12 4.29
CA PRO A 201 -14.17 -19.55 4.02
C PRO A 201 -13.36 -20.49 4.91
N ASN A 202 -12.25 -20.01 5.50
CA ASN A 202 -11.44 -20.77 6.48
C ASN A 202 -11.99 -20.71 7.91
N GLY A 203 -13.15 -20.09 8.13
CA GLY A 203 -13.80 -19.92 9.43
C GLY A 203 -13.33 -18.71 10.25
N ASN A 204 -12.25 -18.05 9.85
CA ASN A 204 -11.78 -16.85 10.54
C ASN A 204 -12.74 -15.67 10.33
N VAL A 205 -12.84 -14.82 11.35
CA VAL A 205 -13.59 -13.57 11.27
C VAL A 205 -12.62 -12.42 11.01
N GLN A 206 -12.98 -11.54 10.11
CA GLN A 206 -12.20 -10.33 9.83
C GLN A 206 -12.11 -9.45 11.08
N SER A 207 -10.94 -8.85 11.29
CA SER A 207 -10.69 -7.78 12.25
C SER A 207 -10.34 -6.50 11.52
N PHE A 208 -10.82 -5.35 11.98
CA PHE A 208 -10.52 -4.06 11.34
C PHE A 208 -9.00 -3.80 11.36
N ALA A 209 -8.42 -3.65 10.19
CA ALA A 209 -6.98 -3.47 10.04
C ALA A 209 -6.56 -2.06 10.51
N THR A 210 -5.69 -2.00 11.51
CA THR A 210 -5.10 -0.75 12.05
C THR A 210 -6.11 0.37 12.33
N PRO A 211 -7.16 0.18 13.13
CA PRO A 211 -8.22 1.17 13.33
C PRO A 211 -7.73 2.45 14.05
N HIS A 212 -6.55 2.41 14.66
CA HIS A 212 -5.89 3.53 15.35
C HIS A 212 -5.01 4.39 14.43
N TRP A 213 -4.96 4.12 13.12
CA TRP A 213 -3.96 4.72 12.22
C TRP A 213 -4.07 6.25 12.08
N ALA A 214 -5.21 6.84 12.39
CA ALA A 214 -5.37 8.29 12.51
C ALA A 214 -4.50 8.93 13.61
N ASN A 215 -3.99 8.13 14.56
CA ASN A 215 -3.09 8.61 15.62
C ASN A 215 -1.62 8.67 15.16
N VAL A 216 -1.29 8.13 13.98
CA VAL A 216 0.09 8.14 13.46
C VAL A 216 0.52 9.56 13.12
N MET A 217 1.71 9.94 13.58
CA MET A 217 2.28 11.27 13.32
C MET A 217 2.56 11.46 11.83
N PRO A 218 1.89 12.39 11.15
CA PRO A 218 2.05 12.62 9.73
C PRO A 218 3.34 13.35 9.39
N PHE A 219 3.69 13.33 8.11
CA PHE A 219 4.79 14.11 7.55
C PHE A 219 4.39 15.58 7.33
N ALA A 220 3.37 15.82 6.54
CA ALA A 220 2.96 17.15 6.08
C ALA A 220 1.61 17.60 6.64
N LEU A 221 0.69 16.69 6.91
CA LEU A 221 -0.63 17.03 7.44
C LEU A 221 -0.54 17.76 8.77
N THR A 222 -1.48 18.66 9.02
CA THR A 222 -1.65 19.33 10.31
C THR A 222 -2.49 18.50 11.30
N SER A 223 -3.36 17.64 10.78
CA SER A 223 -4.14 16.63 11.51
C SER A 223 -4.53 15.51 10.57
N ALA A 224 -4.87 14.34 11.10
CA ALA A 224 -5.36 13.20 10.29
C ALA A 224 -6.64 13.56 9.52
N SER A 225 -7.49 14.42 10.09
CA SER A 225 -8.78 14.84 9.52
C SER A 225 -8.68 16.02 8.55
N GLN A 226 -7.48 16.53 8.26
CA GLN A 226 -7.32 17.77 7.48
C GLN A 226 -8.04 17.73 6.12
N PHE A 227 -7.96 16.61 5.43
CA PHE A 227 -8.58 16.40 4.10
C PHE A 227 -9.69 15.36 4.13
N ARG A 228 -10.21 15.06 5.32
CA ARG A 228 -11.42 14.25 5.44
C ARG A 228 -12.59 15.04 4.87
N PRO A 229 -13.41 14.49 3.95
CA PRO A 229 -14.61 15.17 3.47
C PRO A 229 -15.51 15.61 4.62
N ASP A 230 -16.08 16.82 4.53
CA ASP A 230 -16.92 17.39 5.59
C ASP A 230 -18.20 16.59 5.83
N HIS A 231 -18.72 15.98 4.77
CA HIS A 231 -19.84 15.03 4.81
C HIS A 231 -19.32 13.61 4.58
N GLY A 232 -19.79 12.65 5.32
CA GLY A 232 -19.51 11.25 5.09
C GLY A 232 -20.10 10.72 3.77
N PRO A 233 -20.14 9.39 3.58
CA PRO A 233 -20.78 8.79 2.42
C PRO A 233 -22.18 9.36 2.21
N GLN A 234 -22.49 9.77 0.97
CA GLN A 234 -23.82 10.31 0.64
C GLN A 234 -24.92 9.25 0.75
N MET A 235 -24.55 8.00 0.61
CA MET A 235 -25.44 6.86 0.78
C MET A 235 -25.76 6.64 2.26
N SER A 236 -27.06 6.50 2.59
CA SER A 236 -27.50 6.27 3.96
C SER A 236 -28.79 5.46 4.03
N VAL A 237 -28.94 4.76 5.16
CA VAL A 237 -30.16 4.05 5.56
C VAL A 237 -30.73 4.74 6.79
N VAL A 238 -31.95 5.25 6.70
CA VAL A 238 -32.65 5.92 7.79
C VAL A 238 -33.95 5.20 8.08
N LYS A 239 -34.14 4.74 9.33
CA LYS A 239 -35.32 3.95 9.74
C LYS A 239 -35.58 2.74 8.82
N GLY A 240 -34.52 2.02 8.45
CA GLY A 240 -34.58 0.84 7.58
C GLY A 240 -34.84 1.14 6.10
N LYS A 241 -34.85 2.42 5.68
CA LYS A 241 -35.06 2.81 4.29
C LYS A 241 -33.76 3.41 3.71
N PRO A 242 -33.22 2.83 2.64
CA PRO A 242 -32.07 3.41 1.93
C PRO A 242 -32.51 4.70 1.21
N ASN A 243 -31.63 5.70 1.19
CA ASN A 243 -31.84 6.88 0.36
C ASN A 243 -31.58 6.56 -1.13
N SER A 244 -31.88 7.56 -2.00
CA SER A 244 -31.70 7.39 -3.45
C SER A 244 -30.26 7.12 -3.86
N ASP A 245 -29.28 7.68 -3.11
CA ASP A 245 -27.87 7.51 -3.45
C ASP A 245 -27.35 6.12 -3.05
N PHE A 246 -27.84 5.57 -1.94
CA PHE A 246 -27.57 4.16 -1.60
C PHE A 246 -28.05 3.21 -2.71
N LEU A 247 -29.28 3.41 -3.21
CA LEU A 247 -29.84 2.61 -4.30
C LEU A 247 -29.00 2.72 -5.57
N LYS A 248 -28.65 3.96 -5.98
CA LYS A 248 -27.82 4.21 -7.18
C LYS A 248 -26.45 3.55 -7.09
N GLN A 249 -25.76 3.67 -5.93
CA GLN A 249 -24.44 3.09 -5.71
C GLN A 249 -24.48 1.55 -5.80
N VAL A 250 -25.47 0.93 -5.16
CA VAL A 250 -25.66 -0.53 -5.24
C VAL A 250 -26.04 -0.97 -6.66
N ASP A 251 -26.93 -0.26 -7.34
CA ASP A 251 -27.32 -0.61 -8.72
C ASP A 251 -26.15 -0.42 -9.69
N LEU A 252 -25.30 0.60 -9.52
CA LEU A 252 -24.06 0.77 -10.29
C LEU A 252 -23.11 -0.40 -10.07
N GLN A 253 -22.92 -0.82 -8.82
CA GLN A 253 -22.08 -1.97 -8.48
C GLN A 253 -22.58 -3.27 -9.16
N LEU A 254 -23.89 -3.51 -9.15
CA LEU A 254 -24.49 -4.65 -9.83
C LEU A 254 -24.35 -4.54 -11.35
N LYS A 255 -24.47 -3.35 -11.92
CA LYS A 255 -24.23 -3.11 -13.36
C LYS A 255 -22.79 -3.46 -13.76
N TYR A 256 -21.79 -3.05 -12.97
CA TYR A 256 -20.40 -3.47 -13.21
C TYR A 256 -20.27 -4.99 -13.13
N SER A 257 -20.76 -5.59 -12.05
CA SER A 257 -20.68 -7.04 -11.85
C SER A 257 -21.30 -7.84 -12.99
N ALA A 258 -22.47 -7.40 -13.49
CA ALA A 258 -23.14 -8.06 -14.63
C ALA A 258 -22.43 -7.84 -15.98
N GLY A 259 -21.67 -6.76 -16.12
CA GLY A 259 -21.04 -6.36 -17.38
C GLY A 259 -19.53 -6.55 -17.44
N LEU A 260 -18.91 -7.28 -16.50
CA LEU A 260 -17.46 -7.44 -16.42
C LEU A 260 -16.87 -8.04 -17.71
N THR A 261 -16.08 -7.24 -18.40
CA THR A 261 -15.25 -7.68 -19.54
C THR A 261 -13.89 -8.19 -19.04
N ASP A 262 -13.16 -8.94 -19.88
CA ASP A 262 -11.82 -9.40 -19.56
C ASP A 262 -10.88 -8.23 -19.19
N THR A 263 -10.97 -7.11 -19.92
CA THR A 263 -10.18 -5.91 -19.61
C THR A 263 -10.50 -5.36 -18.22
N GLN A 264 -11.78 -5.27 -17.84
CA GLN A 264 -12.18 -4.81 -16.50
C GLN A 264 -11.75 -5.78 -15.40
N LYS A 265 -11.84 -7.08 -15.64
CA LYS A 265 -11.32 -8.12 -14.75
C LYS A 265 -9.81 -8.02 -14.56
N VAL A 266 -9.06 -7.80 -15.66
CA VAL A 266 -7.61 -7.55 -15.63
C VAL A 266 -7.29 -6.27 -14.85
N ILE A 267 -8.01 -5.17 -15.09
CA ILE A 267 -7.83 -3.91 -14.34
C ILE A 267 -8.08 -4.15 -12.84
N ALA A 268 -9.17 -4.84 -12.47
CA ALA A 268 -9.49 -5.15 -11.09
C ALA A 268 -8.36 -5.89 -10.39
N GLN A 269 -7.76 -6.90 -11.06
CA GLN A 269 -6.69 -7.73 -10.50
C GLN A 269 -5.31 -7.08 -10.57
N TYR A 270 -5.02 -6.28 -11.59
CA TYR A 270 -3.74 -5.58 -11.69
C TYR A 270 -3.52 -4.63 -10.49
N TRP A 271 -4.58 -3.94 -10.07
CA TRP A 271 -4.57 -3.05 -8.92
C TRP A 271 -5.06 -3.70 -7.62
N GLU A 272 -5.11 -5.02 -7.55
CA GLU A 272 -5.63 -5.72 -6.37
C GLU A 272 -4.73 -5.54 -5.14
N ASP A 273 -3.43 -5.59 -5.34
CA ASP A 273 -2.39 -5.33 -4.34
C ASP A 273 -2.57 -6.09 -3.02
N LEU A 274 -2.88 -7.38 -3.14
CA LEU A 274 -3.12 -8.29 -2.01
C LEU A 274 -1.86 -8.54 -1.16
N PRO A 275 -2.01 -9.11 0.06
CA PRO A 275 -0.88 -9.58 0.85
C PRO A 275 0.05 -10.50 0.08
N GLY A 276 1.35 -10.21 0.07
CA GLY A 276 2.37 -10.90 -0.74
C GLY A 276 2.74 -10.14 -2.02
N THR A 277 2.12 -8.99 -2.26
CA THR A 277 2.58 -7.97 -3.22
C THR A 277 3.26 -6.83 -2.47
N GLU A 278 3.74 -5.83 -3.20
CA GLU A 278 4.27 -4.58 -2.64
C GLU A 278 3.21 -3.70 -1.98
N THR A 279 1.92 -4.09 -2.02
CA THR A 279 0.77 -3.32 -1.54
C THR A 279 0.56 -2.01 -2.34
N PRO A 280 -0.59 -1.30 -2.22
CA PRO A 280 -0.84 -0.10 -3.01
C PRO A 280 0.25 0.99 -2.89
N PRO A 281 0.78 1.33 -1.70
CA PRO A 281 1.88 2.30 -1.60
C PRO A 281 3.16 1.82 -2.29
N GLY A 282 3.53 0.54 -2.16
CA GLY A 282 4.72 -0.01 -2.81
C GLY A 282 4.58 -0.09 -4.33
N HIS A 283 3.38 -0.31 -4.85
CA HIS A 283 3.11 -0.29 -6.30
C HIS A 283 3.52 1.06 -6.91
N TRP A 284 3.23 2.17 -6.25
CA TRP A 284 3.67 3.50 -6.70
C TRP A 284 5.17 3.72 -6.55
N CYS A 285 5.84 3.03 -5.62
CA CYS A 285 7.31 3.01 -5.56
C CYS A 285 7.92 2.23 -6.74
N VAL A 286 7.27 1.15 -7.23
CA VAL A 286 7.66 0.46 -8.47
C VAL A 286 7.53 1.41 -9.68
N PHE A 287 6.46 2.19 -9.75
CA PHE A 287 6.30 3.21 -10.80
C PHE A 287 7.36 4.31 -10.71
N ALA A 288 7.73 4.75 -9.50
CA ALA A 288 8.80 5.70 -9.29
C ALA A 288 10.17 5.16 -9.74
N GLN A 289 10.47 3.87 -9.55
CA GLN A 289 11.67 3.24 -10.12
C GLN A 289 11.67 3.31 -11.66
N TRP A 290 10.52 3.07 -12.30
CA TRP A 290 10.41 3.20 -13.75
C TRP A 290 10.62 4.65 -14.19
N VAL A 291 10.05 5.63 -13.48
CA VAL A 291 10.25 7.07 -13.75
C VAL A 291 11.73 7.43 -13.62
N SER A 292 12.40 6.99 -12.57
CA SER A 292 13.82 7.23 -12.36
C SER A 292 14.66 6.72 -13.53
N ARG A 293 14.40 5.49 -14.00
CA ARG A 293 15.10 4.91 -15.15
C ARG A 293 14.78 5.62 -16.46
N ARG A 294 13.52 6.00 -16.70
CA ARG A 294 13.07 6.75 -17.86
C ARG A 294 13.78 8.10 -17.96
N ASP A 295 13.89 8.79 -16.83
CA ASP A 295 14.40 10.18 -16.77
C ASP A 295 15.90 10.23 -16.45
N HIS A 296 16.56 9.05 -16.32
CA HIS A 296 17.98 8.94 -15.99
C HIS A 296 18.36 9.69 -14.70
N ASN A 297 17.54 9.53 -13.66
CA ASN A 297 17.73 10.22 -12.40
C ASN A 297 19.10 9.93 -11.78
N SER A 298 19.72 10.95 -11.20
CA SER A 298 20.88 10.79 -10.33
C SER A 298 20.45 10.24 -8.96
N LEU A 299 21.40 9.74 -8.19
CA LEU A 299 21.19 9.38 -6.78
C LEU A 299 20.56 10.53 -5.98
N ASP A 300 21.01 11.77 -6.23
CA ASP A 300 20.51 12.97 -5.56
C ASP A 300 19.04 13.24 -5.87
N THR A 301 18.64 12.99 -7.12
CA THR A 301 17.25 13.12 -7.56
C THR A 301 16.39 12.02 -6.92
N ASP A 302 16.86 10.79 -6.93
CA ASP A 302 16.10 9.66 -6.37
C ASP A 302 15.97 9.74 -4.85
N ALA A 303 17.00 10.19 -4.12
CA ALA A 303 16.89 10.42 -2.68
C ALA A 303 15.77 11.42 -2.35
N LYS A 304 15.60 12.47 -3.16
CA LYS A 304 14.50 13.44 -3.02
C LYS A 304 13.15 12.86 -3.45
N LEU A 305 13.12 12.16 -4.59
CA LEU A 305 11.91 11.57 -5.17
C LEU A 305 11.26 10.59 -4.19
N PHE A 306 12.02 9.58 -3.76
CA PHE A 306 11.47 8.55 -2.88
C PHE A 306 11.14 9.09 -1.48
N PHE A 307 11.92 10.03 -0.95
CA PHE A 307 11.59 10.72 0.30
C PHE A 307 10.22 11.42 0.19
N ALA A 308 10.01 12.22 -0.84
CA ALA A 308 8.76 12.95 -1.01
C ALA A 308 7.57 11.99 -1.25
N LEU A 309 7.74 11.01 -2.16
CA LEU A 309 6.70 10.07 -2.53
C LEU A 309 6.24 9.22 -1.33
N THR A 310 7.17 8.61 -0.62
CA THR A 310 6.81 7.68 0.47
C THR A 310 6.21 8.39 1.67
N ASN A 311 6.59 9.64 1.92
CA ASN A 311 5.95 10.48 2.93
C ASN A 311 4.55 10.96 2.50
N ALA A 312 4.31 11.22 1.21
CA ALA A 312 2.96 11.47 0.70
C ALA A 312 2.07 10.22 0.86
N LEU A 313 2.61 9.02 0.59
CA LEU A 313 1.91 7.76 0.78
C LEU A 313 1.59 7.48 2.27
N LEU A 314 2.50 7.83 3.19
CA LEU A 314 2.22 7.77 4.62
C LEU A 314 1.05 8.68 5.00
N ASP A 315 1.08 9.94 4.58
CA ASP A 315 0.01 10.90 4.87
C ASP A 315 -1.32 10.49 4.22
N ALA A 316 -1.30 9.93 3.01
CA ALA A 316 -2.47 9.35 2.36
C ALA A 316 -3.07 8.20 3.17
N SER A 317 -2.23 7.33 3.77
CA SER A 317 -2.70 6.26 4.65
C SER A 317 -3.42 6.80 5.89
N ILE A 318 -2.89 7.86 6.48
CA ILE A 318 -3.46 8.50 7.67
C ILE A 318 -4.80 9.14 7.33
N THR A 319 -4.88 9.90 6.25
CA THR A 319 -6.13 10.54 5.77
C THR A 319 -7.22 9.50 5.46
N ALA A 320 -6.88 8.43 4.73
CA ALA A 320 -7.84 7.40 4.39
C ALA A 320 -8.35 6.66 5.63
N TRP A 321 -7.47 6.29 6.56
CA TRP A 321 -7.85 5.55 7.76
C TRP A 321 -8.59 6.41 8.79
N ASP A 322 -8.31 7.72 8.85
CA ASP A 322 -9.11 8.67 9.62
C ASP A 322 -10.57 8.66 9.15
N ALA A 323 -10.79 8.81 7.85
CA ALA A 323 -12.14 8.76 7.27
C ALA A 323 -12.81 7.40 7.47
N LYS A 324 -12.09 6.29 7.27
CA LYS A 324 -12.60 4.93 7.50
C LYS A 324 -13.06 4.71 8.94
N ARG A 325 -12.28 5.19 9.90
CA ARG A 325 -12.58 5.07 11.32
C ARG A 325 -13.73 5.97 11.74
N GLN A 326 -13.79 7.18 11.15
CA GLN A 326 -14.83 8.18 11.44
C GLN A 326 -16.19 7.74 10.94
N TRP A 327 -16.27 7.27 9.69
CA TRP A 327 -17.53 6.98 9.04
C TRP A 327 -17.96 5.52 9.14
N ASP A 328 -17.01 4.63 9.38
CA ASP A 328 -17.23 3.18 9.57
C ASP A 328 -18.20 2.55 8.55
N SER A 329 -18.12 2.97 7.29
CA SER A 329 -19.15 2.73 6.28
C SER A 329 -19.16 1.30 5.74
N VAL A 330 -20.35 0.88 5.34
CA VAL A 330 -20.65 -0.45 4.80
C VAL A 330 -19.92 -0.74 3.49
N ARG A 331 -19.46 -1.99 3.30
CA ARG A 331 -18.88 -2.49 2.05
C ARG A 331 -19.95 -2.95 1.07
N PRO A 332 -19.67 -2.92 -0.28
CA PRO A 332 -20.62 -3.36 -1.29
C PRO A 332 -21.21 -4.74 -1.05
N ILE A 333 -20.42 -5.73 -0.63
CA ILE A 333 -20.92 -7.08 -0.38
C ILE A 333 -22.03 -7.09 0.67
N THR A 334 -21.84 -6.43 1.80
CA THR A 334 -22.87 -6.33 2.84
C THR A 334 -24.08 -5.54 2.37
N ALA A 335 -23.87 -4.40 1.67
CA ALA A 335 -24.93 -3.56 1.16
C ALA A 335 -25.81 -4.27 0.13
N VAL A 336 -25.21 -5.02 -0.80
CA VAL A 336 -25.93 -5.81 -1.80
C VAL A 336 -26.72 -6.92 -1.12
N HIS A 337 -26.10 -7.71 -0.23
CA HIS A 337 -26.77 -8.78 0.50
C HIS A 337 -27.98 -8.25 1.28
N TRP A 338 -27.82 -7.12 1.97
CA TRP A 338 -28.90 -6.51 2.73
C TRP A 338 -30.03 -5.96 1.87
N LEU A 339 -29.71 -5.20 0.82
CA LEU A 339 -30.71 -4.51 -0.02
C LEU A 339 -31.44 -5.47 -0.95
N LYS A 340 -30.75 -6.48 -1.48
CA LYS A 340 -31.27 -7.41 -2.51
C LYS A 340 -31.61 -8.78 -1.93
N GLN A 341 -31.71 -8.94 -0.62
CA GLN A 341 -32.09 -10.19 0.02
C GLN A 341 -33.42 -10.72 -0.53
N GLY A 342 -33.44 -11.99 -0.94
CA GLY A 342 -34.60 -12.65 -1.51
C GLY A 342 -34.96 -12.21 -2.95
N GLN A 343 -34.22 -11.30 -3.56
CA GLN A 343 -34.43 -10.84 -4.93
C GLN A 343 -33.48 -11.57 -5.90
N LEU A 344 -33.92 -11.78 -7.12
CA LEU A 344 -33.08 -12.24 -8.22
C LEU A 344 -32.42 -11.05 -8.91
N ILE A 345 -31.11 -11.12 -9.10
CA ILE A 345 -30.28 -10.09 -9.73
C ILE A 345 -29.46 -10.68 -10.87
N GLN A 346 -29.11 -9.86 -11.86
CA GLN A 346 -28.09 -10.18 -12.85
C GLN A 346 -26.74 -9.73 -12.34
N ALA A 347 -25.78 -10.65 -12.24
CA ALA A 347 -24.42 -10.35 -11.74
C ALA A 347 -23.41 -11.41 -12.22
N TRP A 348 -22.14 -11.18 -12.00
CA TRP A 348 -21.11 -12.22 -12.12
C TRP A 348 -21.44 -13.37 -11.16
N GLY A 349 -21.56 -14.58 -11.69
CA GLY A 349 -22.05 -15.75 -10.96
C GLY A 349 -20.96 -16.53 -10.21
N GLY A 350 -19.74 -15.97 -10.10
CA GLY A 350 -18.58 -16.66 -9.54
C GLY A 350 -17.61 -17.16 -10.62
N PRO A 351 -16.46 -17.73 -10.21
CA PRO A 351 -15.43 -18.19 -11.14
C PRO A 351 -15.98 -19.12 -12.22
N TYR A 352 -15.67 -18.83 -13.48
CA TYR A 352 -16.06 -19.59 -14.68
C TYR A 352 -17.57 -19.64 -14.96
N GLN A 353 -18.40 -18.90 -14.22
CA GLN A 353 -19.86 -18.91 -14.39
C GLN A 353 -20.40 -17.81 -15.30
N GLY A 354 -19.55 -16.83 -15.64
CA GLY A 354 -19.98 -15.65 -16.39
C GLY A 354 -21.09 -14.86 -15.67
N THR A 355 -21.85 -14.07 -16.45
CA THR A 355 -23.00 -13.33 -15.93
C THR A 355 -24.24 -14.25 -15.92
N ARG A 356 -24.94 -14.24 -14.80
CA ARG A 356 -26.16 -15.06 -14.61
C ARG A 356 -27.13 -14.47 -13.61
N THR A 357 -28.34 -15.00 -13.57
CA THR A 357 -29.30 -14.68 -12.50
C THR A 357 -28.93 -15.43 -11.23
N ILE A 358 -28.72 -14.70 -10.16
CA ILE A 358 -28.43 -15.22 -8.82
C ILE A 358 -29.32 -14.55 -7.78
N ARG A 359 -29.38 -15.07 -6.56
CA ARG A 359 -30.00 -14.35 -5.44
C ARG A 359 -29.10 -13.20 -5.01
N GLY A 360 -29.66 -12.10 -4.50
CA GLY A 360 -28.90 -10.96 -4.03
C GLY A 360 -27.97 -11.31 -2.87
N GLU A 361 -28.40 -12.16 -1.97
CA GLU A 361 -27.61 -12.67 -0.84
C GLU A 361 -26.46 -13.61 -1.25
N ASP A 362 -26.44 -14.12 -2.50
CA ASP A 362 -25.37 -14.95 -3.04
C ASP A 362 -24.34 -14.14 -3.86
N TRP A 363 -24.55 -12.84 -3.99
CA TRP A 363 -23.64 -11.99 -4.76
C TRP A 363 -22.22 -11.96 -4.17
N LEU A 364 -21.22 -12.08 -5.05
CA LEU A 364 -19.81 -11.98 -4.70
C LEU A 364 -19.12 -10.90 -5.52
N PRO A 365 -18.24 -10.12 -4.93
CA PRO A 365 -17.34 -9.24 -5.66
C PRO A 365 -16.34 -10.05 -6.49
N TYR A 366 -15.80 -9.44 -7.56
CA TYR A 366 -14.75 -10.07 -8.38
C TYR A 366 -13.41 -10.02 -7.64
N GLN A 367 -13.26 -10.91 -6.68
CA GLN A 367 -12.11 -11.06 -5.78
C GLN A 367 -11.81 -12.55 -5.55
N PRO A 368 -10.59 -12.92 -5.13
CA PRO A 368 -10.30 -14.28 -4.67
C PRO A 368 -11.21 -14.69 -3.52
N ALA A 369 -11.69 -15.93 -3.54
CA ALA A 369 -12.64 -16.43 -2.53
C ALA A 369 -12.15 -16.26 -1.07
N GLY A 370 -10.83 -16.37 -0.84
CA GLY A 370 -10.23 -16.16 0.48
C GLY A 370 -10.14 -14.71 0.94
N PHE A 371 -10.41 -13.75 0.05
CA PHE A 371 -10.32 -12.32 0.31
C PHE A 371 -11.43 -11.54 -0.39
N PRO A 372 -12.71 -11.77 -0.01
CA PRO A 372 -13.86 -11.21 -0.72
C PRO A 372 -13.94 -9.68 -0.65
N THR A 373 -13.41 -9.08 0.40
CA THR A 373 -13.30 -7.63 0.59
C THR A 373 -12.23 -7.32 1.64
N PRO A 374 -11.55 -6.16 1.58
CA PRO A 374 -10.59 -5.75 2.60
C PRO A 374 -11.23 -5.66 4.01
N PRO A 375 -10.47 -6.01 5.08
CA PRO A 375 -10.99 -6.04 6.45
C PRO A 375 -10.98 -4.63 7.10
N PHE A 376 -11.71 -3.68 6.54
CA PHE A 376 -11.91 -2.31 7.05
C PHE A 376 -13.04 -1.62 6.30
N ALA A 377 -13.58 -0.53 6.89
CA ALA A 377 -14.67 0.27 6.32
C ALA A 377 -14.38 0.73 4.89
N GLU A 378 -15.47 1.01 4.15
CA GLU A 378 -15.39 1.35 2.72
C GLU A 378 -14.79 2.73 2.49
N TYR A 379 -15.36 3.78 3.06
CA TYR A 379 -15.08 5.20 2.76
C TYR A 379 -13.95 5.76 3.63
N LEU A 380 -12.91 6.37 3.06
CA LEU A 380 -12.50 6.56 1.67
C LEU A 380 -11.78 5.33 1.11
N SER A 381 -11.75 5.17 -0.23
CA SER A 381 -10.94 4.13 -0.87
C SER A 381 -9.44 4.36 -0.62
N GLY A 382 -8.77 3.38 0.01
CA GLY A 382 -7.33 3.46 0.25
C GLY A 382 -6.52 3.52 -1.05
N HIS A 383 -6.83 2.67 -2.04
CA HIS A 383 -6.17 2.65 -3.35
C HIS A 383 -6.27 4.02 -4.05
N SER A 384 -7.46 4.62 -4.06
CA SER A 384 -7.70 5.91 -4.71
C SER A 384 -6.92 7.04 -4.01
N THR A 385 -6.89 7.03 -2.66
CA THR A 385 -6.13 8.02 -1.88
C THR A 385 -4.63 7.91 -2.13
N PHE A 386 -4.06 6.68 -2.03
CA PHE A 386 -2.64 6.44 -2.32
C PHE A 386 -2.28 6.84 -3.75
N SER A 387 -3.09 6.40 -4.72
CA SER A 387 -2.78 6.61 -6.12
C SER A 387 -2.87 8.09 -6.52
N ALA A 388 -3.87 8.80 -6.04
CA ALA A 388 -4.00 10.22 -6.31
C ALA A 388 -2.86 11.04 -5.67
N ALA A 389 -2.48 10.72 -4.42
CA ALA A 389 -1.35 11.38 -3.75
C ALA A 389 -0.02 11.13 -4.47
N ALA A 390 0.22 9.89 -4.89
CA ALA A 390 1.43 9.54 -5.63
C ALA A 390 1.49 10.19 -7.01
N ALA A 391 0.38 10.16 -7.76
CA ALA A 391 0.31 10.76 -9.08
C ALA A 391 0.54 12.27 -9.05
N GLU A 392 -0.08 12.98 -8.10
CA GLU A 392 0.11 14.42 -7.94
C GLU A 392 1.56 14.76 -7.57
N LEU A 393 2.15 14.01 -6.64
CA LEU A 393 3.54 14.20 -6.27
C LEU A 393 4.50 13.92 -7.45
N LEU A 394 4.31 12.82 -8.19
CA LEU A 394 5.15 12.50 -9.35
C LEU A 394 5.04 13.55 -10.46
N LYS A 395 3.84 14.06 -10.70
CA LYS A 395 3.59 15.17 -11.62
C LYS A 395 4.36 16.42 -11.22
N ASP A 396 4.31 16.81 -9.96
CA ASP A 396 5.02 17.97 -9.42
C ASP A 396 6.55 17.77 -9.41
N MET A 397 7.01 16.56 -9.08
CA MET A 397 8.43 16.20 -9.06
C MET A 397 9.06 16.21 -10.47
N THR A 398 8.34 15.71 -11.46
CA THR A 398 8.83 15.64 -12.86
C THR A 398 8.50 16.89 -13.67
N GLY A 399 7.63 17.76 -13.16
CA GLY A 399 7.12 18.94 -13.86
C GLY A 399 6.14 18.61 -15.00
N SER A 400 5.65 17.37 -15.09
CA SER A 400 4.75 16.89 -16.15
C SER A 400 3.88 15.73 -15.66
N ASP A 401 2.64 15.65 -16.15
CA ASP A 401 1.78 14.48 -15.94
C ASP A 401 2.13 13.29 -16.86
N THR A 402 3.20 13.40 -17.65
CA THR A 402 3.59 12.35 -18.61
C THR A 402 4.14 11.12 -17.89
N PHE A 403 3.46 9.97 -18.03
CA PHE A 403 3.89 8.69 -17.47
C PHE A 403 4.50 7.78 -18.55
N GLY A 404 3.72 7.34 -19.53
CA GLY A 404 4.22 6.58 -20.68
C GLY A 404 4.53 5.10 -20.37
N LEU A 405 3.97 4.50 -19.31
CA LEU A 405 4.15 3.10 -18.99
C LEU A 405 3.07 2.22 -19.63
N SER A 406 3.48 1.04 -20.08
CA SER A 406 2.56 -0.02 -20.54
C SER A 406 2.99 -1.36 -19.94
N VAL A 407 1.98 -2.18 -19.57
CA VAL A 407 2.18 -3.52 -19.02
C VAL A 407 1.23 -4.48 -19.75
N THR A 408 1.73 -5.60 -20.24
CA THR A 408 0.90 -6.63 -20.89
C THR A 408 0.66 -7.79 -19.94
N ILE A 409 -0.61 -8.08 -19.68
CA ILE A 409 -1.07 -9.16 -18.83
C ILE A 409 -1.33 -10.37 -19.72
N PRO A 410 -0.68 -11.52 -19.49
CA PRO A 410 -0.83 -12.70 -20.32
C PRO A 410 -2.24 -13.30 -20.28
N ALA A 411 -2.64 -14.00 -21.34
CA ALA A 411 -3.86 -14.79 -21.36
C ALA A 411 -3.86 -15.82 -20.23
N GLY A 412 -5.01 -16.04 -19.60
CA GLY A 412 -5.21 -17.04 -18.56
C GLY A 412 -4.53 -16.74 -17.23
N SER A 413 -3.96 -15.55 -17.02
CA SER A 413 -3.17 -15.21 -15.83
C SER A 413 -4.01 -14.76 -14.63
N SER A 414 -5.33 -14.76 -14.71
CA SER A 414 -6.21 -14.41 -13.59
C SER A 414 -6.00 -15.32 -12.39
N THR A 415 -6.00 -14.73 -11.18
CA THR A 415 -6.00 -15.48 -9.92
C THR A 415 -7.40 -15.91 -9.49
N VAL A 416 -8.44 -15.27 -10.03
CA VAL A 416 -9.85 -15.58 -9.78
C VAL A 416 -10.39 -16.64 -10.75
N GLU A 417 -9.99 -16.55 -12.03
CA GLU A 417 -10.39 -17.48 -13.11
C GLU A 417 -9.14 -17.97 -13.88
N PRO A 418 -8.22 -18.73 -13.22
CA PRO A 418 -6.99 -19.20 -13.84
C PRO A 418 -7.22 -20.00 -15.14
N GLY A 419 -6.39 -19.74 -16.15
CA GLY A 419 -6.50 -20.39 -17.46
C GLY A 419 -7.61 -19.86 -18.36
N ALA A 420 -8.59 -19.10 -17.85
CA ALA A 420 -9.72 -18.59 -18.60
C ALA A 420 -9.68 -17.07 -18.86
N VAL A 421 -9.20 -16.30 -17.91
CA VAL A 421 -9.23 -14.83 -17.96
C VAL A 421 -7.81 -14.25 -17.87
N PRO A 422 -7.46 -13.27 -18.72
CA PRO A 422 -8.19 -12.89 -19.93
C PRO A 422 -8.06 -13.95 -21.03
N ALA A 423 -9.02 -14.04 -21.92
CA ALA A 423 -9.00 -14.99 -23.05
C ALA A 423 -7.85 -14.70 -24.05
N SER A 424 -7.42 -13.45 -24.11
CA SER A 424 -6.27 -12.98 -24.91
C SER A 424 -5.45 -11.99 -24.07
N PRO A 425 -4.13 -11.81 -24.39
CA PRO A 425 -3.32 -10.84 -23.64
C PRO A 425 -3.95 -9.44 -23.65
N VAL A 426 -3.96 -8.78 -22.49
CA VAL A 426 -4.47 -7.41 -22.32
C VAL A 426 -3.31 -6.47 -21.97
N THR A 427 -3.14 -5.39 -22.74
CA THR A 427 -2.16 -4.36 -22.46
C THR A 427 -2.84 -3.18 -21.77
N LEU A 428 -2.39 -2.88 -20.56
CA LEU A 428 -2.72 -1.67 -19.84
C LEU A 428 -1.66 -0.61 -20.16
N SER A 429 -2.10 0.60 -20.50
CA SER A 429 -1.21 1.69 -20.90
C SER A 429 -1.65 3.00 -20.25
N TRP A 430 -0.70 3.73 -19.66
CA TRP A 430 -0.97 5.01 -19.01
C TRP A 430 -0.05 6.09 -19.61
N LYS A 431 -0.66 7.02 -20.30
CA LYS A 431 0.04 8.20 -20.83
C LYS A 431 0.37 9.21 -19.73
N ALA A 432 -0.49 9.27 -18.69
CA ALA A 432 -0.45 10.22 -17.61
C ALA A 432 -0.43 9.51 -16.24
N PHE A 433 0.21 10.09 -15.23
CA PHE A 433 0.16 9.63 -13.85
C PHE A 433 -1.28 9.69 -13.32
N SER A 434 -2.00 10.79 -13.60
CA SER A 434 -3.41 10.95 -13.25
C SER A 434 -4.28 9.83 -13.84
N GLY A 435 -4.03 9.45 -15.11
CA GLY A 435 -4.75 8.34 -15.75
C GLY A 435 -4.49 6.97 -15.11
N ALA A 436 -3.28 6.73 -14.58
CA ALA A 436 -2.98 5.54 -13.81
C ALA A 436 -3.71 5.53 -12.45
N ALA A 437 -3.73 6.70 -11.78
CA ALA A 437 -4.45 6.86 -10.52
C ALA A 437 -5.97 6.68 -10.69
N ASP A 438 -6.54 7.22 -11.76
CA ASP A 438 -7.95 7.03 -12.11
C ASP A 438 -8.29 5.55 -12.36
N GLN A 439 -7.40 4.84 -13.05
CA GLN A 439 -7.59 3.41 -13.28
C GLN A 439 -7.46 2.60 -11.97
N ALA A 440 -6.55 2.98 -11.07
CA ALA A 440 -6.43 2.36 -9.76
C ALA A 440 -7.72 2.54 -8.92
N GLY A 441 -8.36 3.70 -9.01
CA GLY A 441 -9.64 3.97 -8.36
C GLY A 441 -10.77 3.11 -8.93
N ILE A 442 -11.06 3.23 -10.22
CA ILE A 442 -12.16 2.48 -10.87
C ILE A 442 -11.95 0.95 -10.78
N SER A 443 -10.72 0.49 -10.67
CA SER A 443 -10.41 -0.93 -10.50
C SER A 443 -11.11 -1.55 -9.29
N ARG A 444 -11.33 -0.75 -8.26
CA ARG A 444 -11.97 -1.21 -7.01
C ARG A 444 -13.47 -1.32 -7.15
N GLU A 445 -14.08 -0.50 -8.03
CA GLU A 445 -15.48 -0.64 -8.40
C GLU A 445 -15.70 -1.90 -9.28
N TYR A 446 -14.81 -2.14 -10.26
CA TYR A 446 -14.83 -3.39 -11.04
C TYR A 446 -14.61 -4.63 -10.16
N GLY A 447 -13.74 -4.51 -9.19
CA GLY A 447 -13.49 -5.55 -8.19
C GLY A 447 -14.60 -5.74 -7.16
N GLY A 448 -15.63 -4.89 -7.16
CA GLY A 448 -16.80 -5.03 -6.29
C GLY A 448 -16.60 -4.69 -4.82
N ILE A 449 -15.59 -3.89 -4.48
CA ILE A 449 -15.22 -3.65 -3.08
C ILE A 449 -15.25 -2.18 -2.64
N HIS A 450 -15.48 -1.27 -3.56
CA HIS A 450 -15.72 0.15 -3.29
C HIS A 450 -16.88 0.69 -4.09
N PHE A 451 -17.56 1.68 -3.54
CA PHE A 451 -18.55 2.48 -4.22
C PHE A 451 -17.90 3.67 -4.94
N ASN A 452 -18.59 4.22 -5.92
CA ASN A 452 -18.14 5.37 -6.69
C ASN A 452 -17.85 6.61 -5.79
N ASP A 453 -18.70 6.85 -4.80
CA ASP A 453 -18.54 7.93 -3.82
C ASP A 453 -17.21 7.81 -3.06
N GLY A 454 -16.93 6.61 -2.52
CA GLY A 454 -15.69 6.33 -1.80
C GLY A 454 -14.44 6.40 -2.67
N ASP A 455 -14.54 6.16 -3.98
CA ASP A 455 -13.44 6.32 -4.94
C ASP A 455 -13.20 7.81 -5.25
N PHE A 456 -14.22 8.54 -5.68
CA PHE A 456 -14.06 9.92 -6.15
C PHE A 456 -13.64 10.89 -5.04
N GLU A 457 -14.23 10.80 -3.86
CA GLU A 457 -13.82 11.64 -2.73
C GLU A 457 -12.40 11.31 -2.24
N ALA A 458 -12.02 10.03 -2.33
CA ALA A 458 -10.65 9.61 -2.02
C ALA A 458 -9.61 10.19 -2.99
N ARG A 459 -9.94 10.29 -4.29
CA ARG A 459 -9.04 10.90 -5.28
C ARG A 459 -8.80 12.38 -4.96
N LYS A 460 -9.83 13.15 -4.60
CA LYS A 460 -9.70 14.56 -4.21
C LYS A 460 -8.80 14.71 -2.98
N ALA A 461 -9.12 13.96 -1.90
CA ALA A 461 -8.33 13.98 -0.68
C ALA A 461 -6.87 13.58 -0.95
N GLY A 462 -6.64 12.56 -1.80
CA GLY A 462 -5.30 12.14 -2.17
C GLY A 462 -4.50 13.20 -2.93
N GLN A 463 -5.12 13.91 -3.89
CA GLN A 463 -4.47 15.01 -4.61
C GLN A 463 -4.00 16.10 -3.64
N ASP A 464 -4.86 16.53 -2.71
CA ASP A 464 -4.51 17.55 -1.71
C ASP A 464 -3.37 17.09 -0.81
N VAL A 465 -3.37 15.82 -0.38
CA VAL A 465 -2.28 15.20 0.39
C VAL A 465 -0.97 15.22 -0.40
N GLY A 466 -0.98 14.79 -1.65
CA GLY A 466 0.20 14.75 -2.53
C GLY A 466 0.81 16.13 -2.70
N LEU A 467 -0.02 17.12 -2.99
CA LEU A 467 0.39 18.52 -3.16
C LEU A 467 1.00 19.10 -1.87
N GLN A 468 0.37 18.87 -0.71
CA GLN A 468 0.89 19.34 0.56
C GLN A 468 2.22 18.67 0.94
N ALA A 469 2.33 17.36 0.71
CA ALA A 469 3.57 16.62 0.95
C ALA A 469 4.71 17.12 0.05
N TRP A 470 4.43 17.43 -1.21
CA TRP A 470 5.40 18.04 -2.12
C TRP A 470 5.92 19.38 -1.61
N TYR A 471 5.02 20.31 -1.25
CA TYR A 471 5.45 21.61 -0.71
C TYR A 471 6.27 21.46 0.57
N LYS A 472 5.91 20.53 1.43
CA LYS A 472 6.66 20.24 2.66
C LYS A 472 8.06 19.69 2.33
N ALA A 473 8.16 18.72 1.43
CA ALA A 473 9.43 18.13 1.00
C ALA A 473 10.36 19.20 0.42
N LYS A 474 9.85 20.11 -0.42
CA LYS A 474 10.63 21.24 -0.99
C LYS A 474 11.26 22.12 0.09
N THR A 475 10.65 22.28 1.26
CA THR A 475 11.28 23.07 2.34
C THR A 475 12.56 22.41 2.86
N TYR A 476 12.60 21.08 2.89
CA TYR A 476 13.80 20.33 3.24
C TYR A 476 14.86 20.41 2.14
N PHE A 477 14.48 20.26 0.87
CA PHE A 477 15.39 20.34 -0.27
C PHE A 477 16.08 21.70 -0.37
N ASN A 478 15.38 22.76 -0.03
CA ASN A 478 15.85 24.15 -0.13
C ASN A 478 16.47 24.69 1.18
N GLY A 479 16.67 23.82 2.19
CA GLY A 479 17.26 24.20 3.46
C GLY A 479 16.41 25.13 4.35
N LYS A 480 15.12 25.26 4.06
CA LYS A 480 14.18 26.16 4.75
C LYS A 480 13.35 25.46 5.84
N ALA A 481 13.38 24.13 5.89
CA ALA A 481 12.64 23.39 6.89
C ALA A 481 13.25 23.58 8.29
N ILE A 482 12.40 23.78 9.28
CA ILE A 482 12.78 23.71 10.69
C ILE A 482 12.56 22.27 11.16
N PRO A 483 13.60 21.56 11.60
CA PRO A 483 13.46 20.21 12.13
C PRO A 483 12.47 20.19 13.28
N LYS A 484 11.57 19.22 13.29
CA LYS A 484 10.73 18.96 14.46
C LYS A 484 11.59 18.13 15.44
N THR A 485 11.98 18.71 16.54
CA THR A 485 12.66 18.05 17.67
C THR A 485 11.74 17.02 18.33
#